data_f044f0b6f420703c1ea32c3df63eb7f1
#
_entry.id   f044f0b6f420703c1ea32c3df63eb7f1
#
_cell.length_a   1.000
_cell.length_b   1.000
_cell.length_c   1.000
_cell.angle_alpha   90.00
_cell.angle_beta   90.00
_cell.angle_gamma   90.00
#
_symmetry.space_group_name_H-M   'P 1'
#
loop_
_entity.id
_entity.type
_entity.pdbx_description
1 polymer ?
#
loop_
_entity_poly.entity_id
_entity_poly.type
_entity_poly.pdbx_seq_one_letter_code
_entity_poly.pdbx_strand_id
1 'polypeptide(L)'
;TTRSALKAVVPGGSSMPPLTAEEAKTALLTEESMRSLGTSLGTGGLIVMNEHTDMARVLWNLTRFYAHESCGQCTPCREGTAWCERLLRRLLAGEGRVSDLDLLLEIADNMEGRTICALGAACAMPVRAYITKFRGDFEKYCQASTALVGQ
;
A
#
# COMPACT_ATOMS: atom_id res chain seq x y z
N THR A 1 -26.63 -16.19 -2.99
CA THR A 1 -25.40 -15.60 -2.43
C THR A 1 -24.29 -15.83 -3.43
N THR A 2 -23.97 -14.80 -4.22
CA THR A 2 -22.85 -14.87 -5.17
C THR A 2 -21.55 -14.98 -4.35
N ARG A 3 -20.87 -16.10 -4.46
CA ARG A 3 -19.55 -16.30 -3.85
C ARG A 3 -18.54 -15.46 -4.63
N SER A 4 -18.09 -14.36 -4.05
CA SER A 4 -16.98 -13.59 -4.61
C SER A 4 -15.66 -14.29 -4.32
N ALA A 5 -14.73 -14.30 -5.28
CA ALA A 5 -13.40 -14.84 -5.10
C ALA A 5 -12.56 -13.96 -4.16
N LEU A 6 -11.65 -14.60 -3.42
CA LEU A 6 -10.68 -13.88 -2.59
C LEU A 6 -9.66 -13.16 -3.47
N LYS A 7 -9.34 -11.91 -3.16
CA LYS A 7 -8.26 -11.16 -3.79
C LYS A 7 -7.06 -10.99 -2.87
N ALA A 8 -7.29 -10.57 -1.64
CA ALA A 8 -6.23 -10.30 -0.68
C ALA A 8 -6.70 -10.42 0.77
N VAL A 9 -5.75 -10.63 1.67
CA VAL A 9 -5.98 -10.65 3.11
C VAL A 9 -4.89 -9.83 3.80
N VAL A 10 -5.27 -8.92 4.68
CA VAL A 10 -4.34 -8.31 5.64
C VAL A 10 -4.50 -9.04 6.96
N PRO A 11 -3.48 -9.73 7.47
CA PRO A 11 -3.64 -10.61 8.65
C PRO A 11 -3.53 -9.88 9.98
N GLY A 12 -2.89 -8.71 10.02
CA GLY A 12 -2.42 -8.09 11.26
C GLY A 12 -2.78 -6.62 11.44
N GLY A 13 -3.80 -6.12 10.76
CA GLY A 13 -4.17 -4.70 10.80
C GLY A 13 -3.55 -3.87 9.68
N SER A 14 -3.97 -2.63 9.56
CA SER A 14 -3.74 -1.75 8.41
C SER A 14 -2.26 -1.49 8.05
N SER A 15 -1.34 -1.61 9.00
CA SER A 15 0.10 -1.42 8.80
C SER A 15 0.80 -2.67 8.26
N MET A 16 0.13 -3.83 8.27
CA MET A 16 0.74 -5.07 7.79
C MET A 16 0.60 -5.23 6.28
N PRO A 17 1.66 -5.75 5.61
CA PRO A 17 1.59 -6.11 4.20
C PRO A 17 0.45 -7.09 3.90
N PRO A 18 -0.33 -6.87 2.83
CA PRO A 18 -1.37 -7.80 2.41
C PRO A 18 -0.75 -9.08 1.83
N LEU A 19 -1.45 -10.20 2.03
CA LEU A 19 -1.24 -11.44 1.31
C LEU A 19 -2.12 -11.43 0.05
N THR A 20 -1.60 -11.92 -1.06
CA THR A 20 -2.40 -12.23 -2.24
C THR A 20 -3.30 -13.44 -1.98
N ALA A 21 -4.29 -13.66 -2.84
CA ALA A 21 -5.15 -14.85 -2.74
C ALA A 21 -4.34 -16.17 -2.76
N GLU A 22 -3.26 -16.22 -3.55
CA GLU A 22 -2.41 -17.42 -3.64
C GLU A 22 -1.59 -17.63 -2.36
N GLU A 23 -0.96 -16.58 -1.84
CA GLU A 23 -0.24 -16.63 -0.56
C GLU A 23 -1.18 -17.03 0.59
N ALA A 24 -2.40 -16.50 0.61
CA ALA A 24 -3.39 -16.79 1.65
C ALA A 24 -3.86 -18.25 1.68
N LYS A 25 -3.79 -18.99 0.57
CA LYS A 25 -4.16 -20.41 0.51
C LYS A 25 -3.24 -21.31 1.34
N THR A 26 -1.98 -20.94 1.46
CA THR A 26 -0.96 -21.72 2.18
C THR A 26 -0.58 -21.10 3.53
N ALA A 27 -1.07 -19.91 3.82
CA ALA A 27 -0.78 -19.19 5.05
C ALA A 27 -1.42 -19.89 6.27
N LEU A 28 -0.62 -20.08 7.30
CA LEU A 28 -1.10 -20.50 8.62
C LEU A 28 -1.15 -19.26 9.54
N LEU A 29 -2.14 -19.22 10.43
CA LEU A 29 -2.26 -18.14 11.42
C LEU A 29 -1.25 -18.31 12.56
N THR A 30 0.02 -18.40 12.19
CA THR A 30 1.17 -18.43 13.08
C THR A 30 2.14 -17.32 12.70
N GLU A 31 2.84 -16.76 13.66
CA GLU A 31 3.80 -15.68 13.41
C GLU A 31 4.93 -16.13 12.47
N GLU A 32 5.37 -17.38 12.59
CA GLU A 32 6.39 -17.98 11.72
C GLU A 32 5.95 -18.00 10.25
N SER A 33 4.72 -18.50 9.99
CA SER A 33 4.15 -18.54 8.63
C SER A 33 3.98 -17.12 8.07
N MET A 34 3.48 -16.17 8.87
CA MET A 34 3.30 -14.79 8.42
C MET A 34 4.63 -14.12 8.08
N ARG A 35 5.67 -14.32 8.90
CA ARG A 35 7.02 -13.77 8.63
C ARG A 35 7.63 -14.35 7.35
N SER A 36 7.45 -15.63 7.09
CA SER A 36 7.94 -16.25 5.85
C SER A 36 7.27 -15.67 4.59
N LEU A 37 6.05 -15.14 4.73
CA LEU A 37 5.27 -14.47 3.68
C LEU A 37 5.48 -12.93 3.66
N GLY A 38 6.41 -12.42 4.47
CA GLY A 38 6.74 -10.99 4.52
C GLY A 38 5.69 -10.11 5.19
N THR A 39 4.90 -10.67 6.12
CA THR A 39 3.89 -9.96 6.91
C THR A 39 3.94 -10.40 8.38
N SER A 40 2.96 -10.04 9.18
CA SER A 40 2.87 -10.44 10.60
C SER A 40 1.41 -10.44 11.07
N LEU A 41 1.15 -11.13 12.18
CA LEU A 41 -0.18 -11.11 12.81
C LEU A 41 -0.50 -9.76 13.46
N GLY A 42 0.51 -8.94 13.74
CA GLY A 42 0.35 -7.58 14.24
C GLY A 42 -0.66 -7.47 15.38
N THR A 43 -1.75 -6.71 15.16
CA THR A 43 -2.83 -6.55 16.16
C THR A 43 -3.91 -7.64 16.06
N GLY A 44 -3.78 -8.60 15.14
CA GLY A 44 -4.81 -9.62 14.86
C GLY A 44 -6.03 -9.09 14.09
N GLY A 45 -5.97 -7.84 13.62
CA GLY A 45 -7.04 -7.23 12.84
C GLY A 45 -7.08 -7.77 11.41
N LEU A 46 -7.91 -8.78 11.16
CA LEU A 46 -8.05 -9.41 9.85
C LEU A 46 -8.92 -8.57 8.91
N ILE A 47 -8.38 -8.24 7.72
CA ILE A 47 -9.11 -7.55 6.65
C ILE A 47 -9.13 -8.46 5.42
N VAL A 48 -10.33 -8.84 4.97
CA VAL A 48 -10.53 -9.71 3.82
C VAL A 48 -11.08 -8.89 2.66
N MET A 49 -10.46 -9.00 1.50
CA MET A 49 -10.80 -8.28 0.28
C MET A 49 -11.14 -9.25 -0.84
N ASN A 50 -12.24 -9.00 -1.52
CA ASN A 50 -12.70 -9.80 -2.64
C ASN A 50 -12.15 -9.29 -3.99
N GLU A 51 -12.42 -10.02 -5.06
CA GLU A 51 -11.98 -9.71 -6.43
C GLU A 51 -12.40 -8.33 -6.95
N HIS A 52 -13.52 -7.79 -6.43
CA HIS A 52 -14.03 -6.46 -6.82
C HIS A 52 -13.36 -5.33 -6.05
N THR A 53 -12.55 -5.63 -5.05
CA THR A 53 -11.86 -4.62 -4.25
C THR A 53 -10.78 -3.93 -5.07
N ASP A 54 -10.84 -2.62 -5.11
CA ASP A 54 -9.85 -1.79 -5.77
C ASP A 54 -8.68 -1.48 -4.82
N MET A 55 -7.51 -2.08 -5.08
CA MET A 55 -6.36 -1.98 -4.19
C MET A 55 -5.78 -0.55 -4.15
N ALA A 56 -5.90 0.23 -5.22
CA ALA A 56 -5.46 1.63 -5.23
C ALA A 56 -6.32 2.49 -4.29
N ARG A 57 -7.63 2.27 -4.27
CA ARG A 57 -8.54 2.96 -3.35
C ARG A 57 -8.32 2.56 -1.90
N VAL A 58 -8.04 1.27 -1.64
CA VAL A 58 -7.71 0.78 -0.30
C VAL A 58 -6.43 1.45 0.19
N LEU A 59 -5.36 1.47 -0.62
CA LEU A 59 -4.11 2.08 -0.23
C LEU A 59 -4.25 3.61 -0.03
N TRP A 60 -5.00 4.29 -0.90
CA TRP A 60 -5.28 5.71 -0.71
C TRP A 60 -5.99 5.98 0.63
N ASN A 61 -6.98 5.17 0.99
CA ASN A 61 -7.67 5.34 2.28
C ASN A 61 -6.74 5.13 3.47
N LEU A 62 -5.81 4.16 3.38
CA LEU A 62 -4.79 3.95 4.41
C LEU A 62 -3.82 5.13 4.50
N THR A 63 -3.28 5.60 3.38
CA THR A 63 -2.32 6.72 3.39
C THR A 63 -2.97 8.02 3.86
N ARG A 64 -4.25 8.25 3.55
CA ARG A 64 -5.03 9.37 4.09
C ARG A 64 -5.13 9.31 5.61
N PHE A 65 -5.38 8.13 6.16
CA PHE A 65 -5.39 7.90 7.60
C PHE A 65 -4.01 8.21 8.21
N TYR A 66 -2.93 7.65 7.68
CA TYR A 66 -1.58 7.90 8.20
C TYR A 66 -1.13 9.36 8.07
N ALA A 67 -1.51 10.04 7.01
CA ALA A 67 -1.23 11.47 6.84
C ALA A 67 -1.97 12.32 7.89
N HIS A 68 -3.21 11.95 8.24
CA HIS A 68 -4.00 12.62 9.28
C HIS A 68 -3.44 12.37 10.68
N GLU A 69 -3.03 11.14 10.98
CA GLU A 69 -2.53 10.72 12.29
C GLU A 69 -1.05 11.10 12.53
N SER A 70 -0.33 11.55 11.52
CA SER A 70 1.05 12.01 11.69
C SER A 70 1.10 13.21 12.63
N CYS A 71 1.85 13.09 13.72
CA CYS A 71 2.04 14.21 14.66
C CYS A 71 2.89 15.35 14.10
N GLY A 72 3.50 15.17 12.91
CA GLY A 72 4.32 16.18 12.23
C GLY A 72 5.76 16.35 12.73
N GLN A 73 6.19 15.59 13.75
CA GLN A 73 7.52 15.75 14.36
C GLN A 73 8.66 15.39 13.41
N CYS A 74 8.61 14.19 12.79
CA CYS A 74 9.67 13.71 11.93
C CYS A 74 9.41 14.11 10.47
N THR A 75 10.36 14.79 9.83
CA THR A 75 10.22 15.22 8.44
C THR A 75 9.88 14.08 7.47
N PRO A 76 10.54 12.91 7.50
CA PRO A 76 10.19 11.82 6.58
C PRO A 76 8.74 11.34 6.73
N CYS A 77 8.23 11.27 7.95
CA CYS A 77 6.84 10.89 8.21
C CYS A 77 5.86 12.00 7.79
N ARG A 78 6.07 13.23 8.25
CA ARG A 78 5.21 14.40 7.96
C ARG A 78 5.02 14.60 6.46
N GLU A 79 6.14 14.66 5.72
CA GLU A 79 6.10 14.91 4.28
C GLU A 79 5.75 13.63 3.50
N GLY A 80 6.35 12.49 3.85
CA GLY A 80 6.17 11.24 3.11
C GLY A 80 4.75 10.73 3.15
N THR A 81 4.07 10.73 4.31
CA THR A 81 2.66 10.30 4.39
C THR A 81 1.75 11.22 3.57
N ALA A 82 1.98 12.54 3.63
CA ALA A 82 1.21 13.52 2.87
C ALA A 82 1.49 13.42 1.35
N TRP A 83 2.71 13.10 0.95
CA TRP A 83 3.05 12.89 -0.46
C TRP A 83 2.43 11.60 -1.00
N CYS A 84 2.47 10.50 -0.25
CA CYS A 84 1.80 9.26 -0.63
C CYS A 84 0.30 9.47 -0.84
N GLU A 85 -0.38 10.17 0.09
CA GLU A 85 -1.80 10.49 -0.05
C GLU A 85 -2.08 11.29 -1.33
N ARG A 86 -1.31 12.37 -1.57
CA ARG A 86 -1.50 13.25 -2.73
C ARG A 86 -1.24 12.53 -4.05
N LEU A 87 -0.19 11.71 -4.14
CA LEU A 87 0.12 10.94 -5.33
C LEU A 87 -0.98 9.92 -5.65
N LEU A 88 -1.46 9.19 -4.64
CA LEU A 88 -2.54 8.22 -4.82
C LEU A 88 -3.88 8.89 -5.17
N ARG A 89 -4.18 10.03 -4.60
CA ARG A 89 -5.35 10.83 -4.96
C ARG A 89 -5.30 11.29 -6.41
N ARG A 90 -4.14 11.79 -6.86
CA ARG A 90 -3.91 12.17 -8.26
C ARG A 90 -4.04 10.96 -9.20
N LEU A 91 -3.48 9.82 -8.81
CA LEU A 91 -3.62 8.57 -9.55
C LEU A 91 -5.10 8.21 -9.75
N LEU A 92 -5.87 8.18 -8.66
CA LEU A 92 -7.30 7.84 -8.68
C LEU A 92 -8.15 8.84 -9.49
N ALA A 93 -7.68 10.08 -9.67
CA ALA A 93 -8.28 11.06 -10.56
C ALA A 93 -7.97 10.80 -12.06
N GLY A 94 -7.16 9.80 -12.39
CA GLY A 94 -6.73 9.50 -13.76
C GLY A 94 -5.61 10.41 -14.27
N GLU A 95 -4.94 11.12 -13.38
CA GLU A 95 -3.83 12.04 -13.68
C GLU A 95 -2.45 11.43 -13.32
N GLY A 96 -2.43 10.15 -12.93
CA GLY A 96 -1.23 9.43 -12.53
C GLY A 96 -0.35 9.04 -13.72
N ARG A 97 0.92 8.82 -13.44
CA ARG A 97 1.92 8.29 -14.36
C ARG A 97 2.49 6.99 -13.79
N VAL A 98 2.98 6.11 -14.63
CA VAL A 98 3.64 4.87 -14.17
C VAL A 98 4.83 5.18 -13.25
N SER A 99 5.59 6.26 -13.56
CA SER A 99 6.69 6.74 -12.71
C SER A 99 6.26 7.20 -11.31
N ASP A 100 4.99 7.53 -11.10
CA ASP A 100 4.48 7.90 -9.78
C ASP A 100 4.43 6.68 -8.84
N LEU A 101 4.31 5.46 -9.40
CA LEU A 101 4.35 4.23 -8.62
C LEU A 101 5.77 3.97 -8.09
N ASP A 102 6.78 4.22 -8.90
CA ASP A 102 8.17 4.09 -8.49
C ASP A 102 8.55 5.18 -7.47
N LEU A 103 8.04 6.41 -7.67
CA LEU A 103 8.19 7.48 -6.69
C LEU A 103 7.52 7.15 -5.33
N LEU A 104 6.36 6.50 -5.33
CA LEU A 104 5.72 6.04 -4.09
C LEU A 104 6.58 5.01 -3.34
N LEU A 105 7.25 4.10 -4.07
CA LEU A 105 8.20 3.15 -3.47
C LEU A 105 9.41 3.87 -2.88
N GLU A 106 9.99 4.85 -3.59
CA GLU A 106 11.09 5.66 -3.10
C GLU A 106 10.72 6.45 -1.82
N ILE A 107 9.53 7.06 -1.78
CA ILE A 107 9.03 7.75 -0.60
C ILE A 107 8.91 6.76 0.58
N ALA A 108 8.36 5.57 0.35
CA ALA A 108 8.24 4.55 1.38
C ALA A 108 9.61 4.14 1.94
N ASP A 109 10.61 3.93 1.07
CA ASP A 109 11.98 3.61 1.46
C ASP A 109 12.65 4.73 2.26
N ASN A 110 12.31 5.98 1.96
CA ASN A 110 12.81 7.15 2.69
C ASN A 110 12.09 7.39 4.02
N MET A 111 10.92 6.81 4.26
CA MET A 111 10.20 6.87 5.54
C MET A 111 10.63 5.77 6.50
N GLU A 112 10.82 4.55 6.00
CA GLU A 112 11.08 3.38 6.83
C GLU A 112 12.42 3.48 7.55
N GLY A 113 12.41 3.24 8.88
CA GLY A 113 13.61 3.30 9.71
C GLY A 113 14.20 4.69 9.95
N ARG A 114 13.56 5.76 9.46
CA ARG A 114 14.06 7.15 9.57
C ARG A 114 13.15 8.07 10.40
N THR A 115 12.31 7.48 11.22
CA THR A 115 11.38 8.20 12.11
C THR A 115 11.52 7.73 13.55
N ILE A 116 11.22 8.59 14.51
CA ILE A 116 11.36 8.30 15.95
C ILE A 116 10.40 7.20 16.38
N CYS A 117 9.15 7.25 15.90
CA CYS A 117 8.14 6.24 16.21
C CYS A 117 7.81 5.39 14.97
N ALA A 118 7.08 4.30 15.18
CA ALA A 118 6.75 3.34 14.14
C ALA A 118 5.74 3.83 13.08
N LEU A 119 5.14 5.03 13.24
CA LEU A 119 4.07 5.48 12.33
C LEU A 119 4.55 5.62 10.88
N GLY A 120 5.79 6.12 10.67
CA GLY A 120 6.37 6.21 9.34
C GLY A 120 6.51 4.83 8.67
N ALA A 121 7.05 3.85 9.40
CA ALA A 121 7.15 2.46 8.92
C ALA A 121 5.77 1.83 8.71
N ALA A 122 4.81 2.10 9.59
CA ALA A 122 3.43 1.62 9.50
C ALA A 122 2.71 2.09 8.23
N CYS A 123 3.08 3.27 7.70
CA CYS A 123 2.64 3.75 6.39
C CYS A 123 3.47 3.15 5.23
N ALA A 124 4.79 3.08 5.39
CA ALA A 124 5.70 2.66 4.33
C ALA A 124 5.51 1.18 3.93
N MET A 125 5.34 0.29 4.90
CA MET A 125 5.16 -1.14 4.65
C MET A 125 3.97 -1.46 3.74
N PRO A 126 2.73 -0.98 4.02
CA PRO A 126 1.61 -1.19 3.10
C PRO A 126 1.82 -0.50 1.75
N VAL A 127 2.35 0.73 1.68
CA VAL A 127 2.62 1.40 0.40
C VAL A 127 3.47 0.50 -0.49
N ARG A 128 4.58 -0.01 0.03
CA ARG A 128 5.46 -0.92 -0.72
C ARG A 128 4.75 -2.20 -1.14
N ALA A 129 4.09 -2.87 -0.20
CA ALA A 129 3.49 -4.18 -0.45
C ALA A 129 2.30 -4.12 -1.43
N TYR A 130 1.42 -3.13 -1.29
CA TYR A 130 0.28 -2.97 -2.20
C TYR A 130 0.74 -2.69 -3.63
N ILE A 131 1.69 -1.76 -3.81
CA ILE A 131 2.19 -1.41 -5.14
C ILE A 131 2.93 -2.58 -5.77
N THR A 132 3.76 -3.31 -5.01
CA THR A 132 4.53 -4.44 -5.52
C THR A 132 3.63 -5.62 -5.89
N LYS A 133 2.69 -5.99 -5.01
CA LYS A 133 1.87 -7.20 -5.19
C LYS A 133 0.67 -6.99 -6.12
N PHE A 134 0.16 -5.77 -6.23
CA PHE A 134 -1.05 -5.45 -7.00
C PHE A 134 -0.82 -4.34 -8.04
N ARG A 135 0.37 -4.25 -8.60
CA ARG A 135 0.80 -3.16 -9.51
C ARG A 135 -0.22 -2.88 -10.62
N GLY A 136 -0.82 -3.92 -11.22
CA GLY A 136 -1.83 -3.76 -12.26
C GLY A 136 -3.10 -3.00 -11.82
N ASP A 137 -3.46 -3.08 -10.53
CA ASP A 137 -4.60 -2.31 -9.98
C ASP A 137 -4.32 -0.80 -9.94
N PHE A 138 -3.05 -0.41 -9.92
CA PHE A 138 -2.61 0.98 -9.93
C PHE A 138 -2.37 1.48 -11.36
N GLU A 139 -1.75 0.68 -12.21
CA GLU A 139 -1.43 1.04 -13.59
C GLU A 139 -2.66 1.36 -14.43
N LYS A 140 -3.83 0.76 -14.12
CA LYS A 140 -5.10 1.08 -14.81
C LYS A 140 -5.53 2.54 -14.66
N TYR A 141 -5.00 3.26 -13.66
CA TYR A 141 -5.25 4.68 -13.43
C TYR A 141 -4.15 5.58 -14.01
N CYS A 142 -3.06 4.99 -14.52
CA CYS A 142 -1.99 5.76 -15.13
C CYS A 142 -2.38 6.15 -16.56
N GLN A 143 -2.08 7.39 -16.91
CA GLN A 143 -2.19 7.82 -18.32
C GLN A 143 -1.21 7.02 -19.16
N ALA A 144 -1.64 6.60 -20.35
CA ALA A 144 -0.73 6.06 -21.33
C ALA A 144 0.41 7.07 -21.55
N SER A 145 1.66 6.61 -21.40
CA SER A 145 2.83 7.46 -21.63
C SER A 145 2.73 8.04 -23.03
N THR A 146 2.36 9.31 -23.14
CA THR A 146 2.56 10.04 -24.37
C THR A 146 4.08 10.24 -24.45
N ALA A 147 4.74 9.34 -25.17
CA ALA A 147 6.14 9.54 -25.51
C ALA A 147 6.25 10.94 -26.10
N LEU A 148 6.96 11.82 -25.41
CA LEU A 148 7.42 13.07 -25.98
C LEU A 148 8.35 12.68 -27.13
N VAL A 149 7.78 12.49 -28.31
CA VAL A 149 8.54 12.49 -29.56
C VAL A 149 9.05 13.91 -29.67
N GLY A 150 10.38 14.04 -29.47
CA GLY A 150 11.07 15.31 -29.55
C GLY A 150 10.88 15.99 -30.91
N GLN A 151 10.72 17.26 -30.86
CA GLN A 151 11.19 18.16 -31.93
C GLN A 151 12.43 18.87 -31.43
#